data_f123a91bfda85e79f75d00f30a2597d5
#
_entry.id   f123a91bfda85e79f75d00f30a2597d5
#
_cell.length_a   1.000
_cell.length_b   1.000
_cell.length_c   1.000
_cell.angle_alpha   90.00
_cell.angle_beta   90.00
_cell.angle_gamma   90.00
#
_symmetry.space_group_name_H-M   'P 1'
#
loop_
_entity.id
_entity.type
_entity.pdbx_description
1 polymer ?
#
loop_
_entity_poly.entity_id
_entity_poly.type
_entity_poly.pdbx_seq_one_letter_code
_entity_poly.pdbx_strand_id
1 'polypeptide(L)'
;MKKCMNNSDDFVDESLKGIYKAYPSFYEAGCDDIRAFVHPGKAKGKVSIVTGGGYGHIPVFLGYVGEGLCDGAAVGNVFTSPSSEAILNTTRAVENENGVLYLFG
;
A
#
# COMPACT_ATOMS: atom_id res chain seq x y z
N MET A 1 -27.17 11.19 -6.23
CA MET A 1 -26.62 10.16 -7.15
C MET A 1 -26.30 8.90 -6.36
N LYS A 2 -26.73 7.76 -6.85
CA LYS A 2 -26.39 6.46 -6.23
C LYS A 2 -24.96 6.06 -6.63
N LYS A 3 -24.17 5.59 -5.67
CA LYS A 3 -22.79 5.12 -5.87
C LYS A 3 -22.62 3.75 -5.25
N CYS A 4 -21.69 2.97 -5.78
CA CYS A 4 -21.33 1.64 -5.23
C CYS A 4 -20.40 1.80 -4.01
N MET A 5 -20.91 2.32 -2.92
CA MET A 5 -20.21 2.44 -1.65
C MET A 5 -21.23 2.47 -0.50
N ASN A 6 -20.78 2.08 0.69
CA ASN A 6 -21.59 2.17 1.90
C ASN A 6 -21.52 3.59 2.46
N ASN A 7 -20.56 3.85 3.36
CA ASN A 7 -20.30 5.18 3.88
C ASN A 7 -19.08 5.79 3.19
N SER A 8 -19.16 7.07 2.83
CA SER A 8 -18.04 7.78 2.18
C SER A 8 -16.77 7.81 3.04
N ASP A 9 -16.90 7.87 4.36
CA ASP A 9 -15.77 7.92 5.28
C ASP A 9 -15.02 6.58 5.34
N ASP A 10 -15.72 5.48 5.10
CA ASP A 10 -15.18 4.13 5.13
C ASP A 10 -14.73 3.61 3.76
N PHE A 11 -14.94 4.39 2.71
CA PHE A 11 -14.74 3.97 1.32
C PHE A 11 -13.34 3.39 1.07
N VAL A 12 -12.29 4.06 1.51
CA VAL A 12 -10.91 3.62 1.26
C VAL A 12 -10.61 2.34 2.04
N ASP A 13 -10.95 2.30 3.33
CA ASP A 13 -10.68 1.14 4.18
C ASP A 13 -11.45 -0.11 3.71
N GLU A 14 -12.71 0.04 3.35
CA GLU A 14 -13.51 -1.06 2.82
C GLU A 14 -12.98 -1.55 1.47
N SER A 15 -12.56 -0.64 0.60
CA SER A 15 -11.98 -0.99 -0.70
C SER A 15 -10.66 -1.75 -0.54
N LEU A 16 -9.78 -1.30 0.35
CA LEU A 16 -8.52 -1.99 0.65
C LEU A 16 -8.76 -3.39 1.21
N LYS A 17 -9.69 -3.52 2.17
CA LYS A 17 -10.08 -4.84 2.71
C LYS A 17 -10.58 -5.77 1.60
N GLY A 18 -11.32 -5.24 0.64
CA GLY A 18 -11.77 -5.98 -0.54
C GLY A 18 -10.60 -6.48 -1.40
N ILE A 19 -9.59 -5.64 -1.64
CA ILE A 19 -8.40 -6.00 -2.40
C ILE A 19 -7.60 -7.11 -1.68
N TYR A 20 -7.39 -7.00 -0.38
CA TYR A 20 -6.71 -8.05 0.40
C TYR A 20 -7.46 -9.39 0.34
N LYS A 21 -8.80 -9.36 0.39
CA LYS A 21 -9.62 -10.56 0.28
C LYS A 21 -9.58 -11.18 -1.12
N ALA A 22 -9.56 -10.33 -2.16
CA ALA A 22 -9.54 -10.79 -3.55
C ALA A 22 -8.18 -11.38 -3.95
N TYR A 23 -7.09 -10.85 -3.41
CA TYR A 23 -5.72 -11.21 -3.78
C TYR A 23 -4.83 -11.55 -2.57
N PRO A 24 -5.22 -12.51 -1.70
CA PRO A 24 -4.51 -12.76 -0.44
C PRO A 24 -3.09 -13.34 -0.63
N SER A 25 -2.81 -13.92 -1.80
CA SER A 25 -1.47 -14.43 -2.11
C SER A 25 -0.53 -13.37 -2.71
N PHE A 26 -1.07 -12.23 -3.14
CA PHE A 26 -0.28 -11.14 -3.75
C PHE A 26 -0.01 -9.98 -2.80
N TYR A 27 -0.92 -9.74 -1.86
CA TYR A 27 -0.89 -8.54 -1.02
C TYR A 27 -1.21 -8.85 0.43
N GLU A 28 -0.53 -8.15 1.34
CA GLU A 28 -0.80 -8.18 2.77
C GLU A 28 -0.67 -6.80 3.40
N ALA A 29 -1.27 -6.62 4.58
CA ALA A 29 -1.13 -5.40 5.36
C ALA A 29 0.19 -5.41 6.13
N GLY A 30 1.07 -4.46 5.85
CA GLY A 30 2.34 -4.32 6.55
C GLY A 30 2.14 -3.86 7.99
N CYS A 31 2.72 -4.58 8.95
CA CYS A 31 2.59 -4.25 10.38
C CYS A 31 1.13 -4.14 10.85
N ASP A 32 0.23 -4.97 10.33
CA ASP A 32 -1.22 -4.93 10.60
C ASP A 32 -1.92 -3.61 10.27
N ASP A 33 -1.28 -2.76 9.47
CA ASP A 33 -1.85 -1.51 8.98
C ASP A 33 -2.38 -1.69 7.55
N ILE A 34 -3.69 -1.63 7.36
CA ILE A 34 -4.32 -1.80 6.05
C ILE A 34 -3.91 -0.74 5.01
N ARG A 35 -3.37 0.40 5.48
CA ARG A 35 -2.83 1.47 4.62
C ARG A 35 -1.38 1.24 4.23
N ALA A 36 -0.71 0.26 4.83
CA ALA A 36 0.62 -0.21 4.45
C ALA A 36 0.47 -1.44 3.55
N PHE A 37 0.33 -1.22 2.26
CA PHE A 37 0.06 -2.24 1.26
C PHE A 37 1.37 -2.85 0.78
N VAL A 38 1.61 -4.13 1.05
CA VAL A 38 2.90 -4.77 0.73
C VAL A 38 2.74 -6.10 -0.01
N HIS A 39 3.76 -6.45 -0.78
CA HIS A 39 3.87 -7.77 -1.37
C HIS A 39 4.36 -8.75 -0.29
N PRO A 40 3.74 -9.96 -0.15
CA PRO A 40 4.16 -10.94 0.83
C PRO A 40 5.62 -11.39 0.64
N GLY A 41 6.32 -11.52 1.76
CA GLY A 41 7.72 -11.92 1.76
C GLY A 41 8.66 -10.74 1.52
N LYS A 42 9.61 -10.57 2.43
CA LYS A 42 10.64 -9.53 2.27
C LYS A 42 11.61 -9.90 1.16
N ALA A 43 11.89 -8.96 0.30
CA ALA A 43 13.01 -9.07 -0.64
C ALA A 43 14.33 -9.22 0.15
N LYS A 44 15.26 -10.02 -0.36
CA LYS A 44 16.57 -10.22 0.26
C LYS A 44 17.67 -9.74 -0.67
N GLY A 45 18.70 -9.10 -0.08
CA GLY A 45 19.90 -8.72 -0.81
C GLY A 45 19.68 -7.57 -1.80
N LYS A 46 18.63 -6.79 -1.67
CA LYS A 46 18.36 -5.61 -2.52
C LYS A 46 17.78 -4.46 -1.72
N VAL A 47 17.87 -3.25 -2.25
CA VAL A 47 17.16 -2.08 -1.76
C VAL A 47 15.67 -2.27 -1.99
N SER A 48 14.87 -2.11 -0.94
CA SER A 48 13.41 -2.16 -1.06
C SER A 48 12.86 -0.86 -1.65
N ILE A 49 11.81 -0.96 -2.44
CA ILE A 49 11.19 0.19 -3.09
C ILE A 49 9.79 0.42 -2.52
N VAL A 50 9.57 1.60 -1.95
CA VAL A 50 8.29 2.03 -1.41
C VAL A 50 7.74 3.19 -2.23
N THR A 51 6.50 3.05 -2.64
CA THR A 51 5.73 4.11 -3.29
C THR A 51 4.54 4.52 -2.44
N GLY A 52 3.76 5.44 -2.88
CA GLY A 52 2.52 5.80 -2.19
C GLY A 52 1.90 7.07 -2.71
N GLY A 53 0.66 7.25 -2.34
CA GLY A 53 -0.13 8.40 -2.76
C GLY A 53 -1.57 8.30 -2.28
N GLY A 54 -2.38 9.26 -2.68
CA GLY A 54 -3.80 9.29 -2.40
C GLY A 54 -4.57 8.18 -3.11
N TYR A 55 -5.61 7.69 -2.45
CA TYR A 55 -6.44 6.60 -3.00
C TYR A 55 -7.10 6.95 -4.34
N GLY A 56 -7.33 8.23 -4.62
CA GLY A 56 -7.90 8.67 -5.90
C GLY A 56 -7.07 8.31 -7.14
N HIS A 57 -5.81 7.90 -6.96
CA HIS A 57 -4.91 7.46 -8.04
C HIS A 57 -4.88 5.95 -8.25
N ILE A 58 -5.72 5.20 -7.58
CA ILE A 58 -5.81 3.73 -7.73
C ILE A 58 -6.23 3.38 -9.17
N PRO A 59 -5.59 2.37 -9.80
CA PRO A 59 -4.63 1.39 -9.24
C PRO A 59 -3.15 1.81 -9.30
N VAL A 60 -2.83 3.05 -9.67
CA VAL A 60 -1.47 3.48 -10.03
C VAL A 60 -0.42 3.05 -8.99
N PHE A 61 -0.62 3.37 -7.72
CA PHE A 61 0.38 3.03 -6.70
C PHE A 61 0.34 1.56 -6.30
N LEU A 62 -0.85 1.03 -6.04
CA LEU A 62 -1.01 -0.37 -5.61
C LEU A 62 -0.66 -1.35 -6.74
N GLY A 63 -0.97 -0.99 -7.98
CA GLY A 63 -0.68 -1.83 -9.14
C GLY A 63 0.80 -2.05 -9.42
N TYR A 64 1.68 -1.27 -8.80
CA TYR A 64 3.13 -1.44 -8.91
C TYR A 64 3.75 -2.26 -7.77
N VAL A 65 2.94 -2.74 -6.82
CA VAL A 65 3.43 -3.61 -5.75
C VAL A 65 3.42 -5.05 -6.21
N GLY A 66 4.59 -5.69 -6.27
CA GLY A 66 4.72 -7.07 -6.74
C GLY A 66 6.16 -7.46 -6.95
N GLU A 67 6.37 -8.73 -7.25
CA GLU A 67 7.69 -9.28 -7.52
C GLU A 67 8.35 -8.58 -8.72
N GLY A 68 9.57 -8.11 -8.52
CA GLY A 68 10.32 -7.38 -9.54
C GLY A 68 9.89 -5.92 -9.75
N LEU A 69 8.97 -5.42 -8.93
CA LEU A 69 8.46 -4.05 -8.93
C LEU A 69 8.65 -3.41 -7.55
N CYS A 70 7.71 -2.58 -7.10
CA CYS A 70 7.77 -2.02 -5.75
C CYS A 70 7.46 -3.10 -4.70
N ASP A 71 8.07 -2.97 -3.54
CA ASP A 71 7.87 -3.89 -2.41
C ASP A 71 6.65 -3.47 -1.56
N GLY A 72 6.32 -2.20 -1.54
CA GLY A 72 5.16 -1.71 -0.81
C GLY A 72 4.67 -0.34 -1.27
N ALA A 73 3.44 -0.02 -0.88
CA ALA A 73 2.81 1.28 -1.10
C ALA A 73 2.08 1.75 0.15
N ALA A 74 2.32 3.00 0.54
CA ALA A 74 1.55 3.67 1.58
C ALA A 74 0.33 4.36 0.95
N VAL A 75 -0.86 4.14 1.50
CA VAL A 75 -2.13 4.56 0.91
C VAL A 75 -2.79 5.67 1.72
N GLY A 76 -3.01 6.83 1.09
CA GLY A 76 -3.76 7.93 1.64
C GLY A 76 -5.26 7.82 1.42
N ASN A 77 -6.01 8.82 1.87
CA ASN A 77 -7.42 8.98 1.50
C ASN A 77 -7.57 9.56 0.10
N VAL A 78 -8.80 9.67 -0.38
CA VAL A 78 -9.10 10.38 -1.62
C VAL A 78 -8.67 11.85 -1.46
N PHE A 79 -7.86 12.35 -2.40
CA PHE A 79 -7.25 13.69 -2.39
C PHE A 79 -6.34 14.00 -1.19
N THR A 80 -5.82 12.99 -0.51
CA THR A 80 -4.93 13.16 0.65
C THR A 80 -3.73 12.24 0.53
N SER A 81 -2.54 12.77 0.78
CA SER A 81 -1.32 11.96 0.86
C SER A 81 -1.40 10.94 2.01
N PRO A 82 -0.61 9.86 1.96
CA PRO A 82 -0.52 8.91 3.08
C PRO A 82 -0.05 9.59 4.36
N SER A 83 -0.50 9.06 5.50
CA SER A 83 0.03 9.49 6.79
C SER A 83 1.49 9.04 6.97
N SER A 84 2.22 9.76 7.82
CA SER A 84 3.59 9.34 8.19
C SER A 84 3.61 7.97 8.84
N GLU A 85 2.57 7.60 9.56
CA GLU A 85 2.43 6.27 10.17
C GLU A 85 2.29 5.18 9.10
N ALA A 86 1.46 5.38 8.08
CA ALA A 86 1.32 4.43 6.97
C ALA A 86 2.65 4.24 6.23
N ILE A 87 3.39 5.33 5.97
CA ILE A 87 4.72 5.28 5.34
C ILE A 87 5.70 4.52 6.23
N LEU A 88 5.71 4.79 7.53
CA LEU A 88 6.58 4.11 8.49
C LEU A 88 6.28 2.60 8.57
N ASN A 89 4.99 2.23 8.66
CA ASN A 89 4.58 0.83 8.72
C ASN A 89 4.90 0.08 7.42
N THR A 90 4.72 0.72 6.27
CA THR A 90 5.15 0.16 4.98
C THR A 90 6.66 -0.06 4.96
N THR A 91 7.43 0.93 5.39
CA THR A 91 8.89 0.86 5.47
C THR A 91 9.35 -0.29 6.35
N ARG A 92 8.81 -0.39 7.57
CA ARG A 92 9.14 -1.47 8.52
C ARG A 92 8.81 -2.85 7.98
N ALA A 93 7.73 -2.96 7.21
CA ALA A 93 7.31 -4.22 6.64
C ALA A 93 8.26 -4.72 5.53
N VAL A 94 8.84 -3.81 4.74
CA VAL A 94 9.65 -4.17 3.57
C VAL A 94 11.16 -4.04 3.78
N GLU A 95 11.61 -3.28 4.77
CA GLU A 95 13.03 -3.05 5.07
C GLU A 95 13.76 -4.36 5.38
N ASN A 96 14.96 -4.55 4.80
CA ASN A 96 15.75 -5.79 4.88
C ASN A 96 17.26 -5.52 5.07
N GLU A 97 17.62 -4.42 5.72
CA GLU A 97 19.00 -3.99 6.01
C GLU A 97 19.80 -3.47 4.80
N ASN A 98 19.20 -3.40 3.63
CA ASN A 98 19.84 -2.87 2.42
C ASN A 98 19.39 -1.45 2.06
N GLY A 99 18.57 -0.85 2.90
CA GLY A 99 18.00 0.48 2.67
C GLY A 99 16.67 0.46 1.91
N VAL A 100 16.02 1.61 1.88
CA VAL A 100 14.72 1.81 1.22
C VAL A 100 14.77 3.00 0.29
N LEU A 101 14.36 2.81 -0.94
CA LEU A 101 14.17 3.85 -1.93
C LEU A 101 12.69 4.26 -1.96
N TYR A 102 12.42 5.55 -1.81
CA TYR A 102 11.07 6.10 -1.90
C TYR A 102 10.81 6.74 -3.25
N LEU A 103 9.70 6.35 -3.88
CA LEU A 103 9.22 6.91 -5.15
C LEU A 103 7.78 7.39 -4.95
N PHE A 104 7.60 8.67 -4.69
CA PHE A 104 6.29 9.28 -4.54
C PHE A 104 5.95 10.18 -5.74
N GLY A 105 4.64 10.22 -6.08
CA GLY A 105 4.11 11.11 -7.10
C GLY A 105 3.77 12.50 -6.58
#